data_49f801c28b95afb5e9242c39d0826d14
#
_entry.id   49f801c28b95afb5e9242c39d0826d14
#
_cell.length_a   1.000
_cell.length_b   1.000
_cell.length_c   1.000
_cell.angle_alpha   90.00
_cell.angle_beta   90.00
_cell.angle_gamma   90.00
#
_symmetry.space_group_name_H-M   'P 1'
#
loop_
_entity.id
_entity.type
_entity.pdbx_description
1 polymer ?
#
loop_
_entity_poly.entity_id
_entity_poly.type
_entity_poly.pdbx_seq_one_letter_code
_entity_poly.pdbx_strand_id
1 'polypeptide(L)'
;MIEGYEQVSIVLLALLVVLFVVQMCYYLFVYGRISRYRNPAPSEESKGVGLSVIIPLYEADHGFLNERLPLFLAQRHPNYEVVVVNVTGDVEVTEQLSMMRIQWGDRLNTTKLAADPLFPISTKMALNVGIKAARYDNLFFTLPDCTPRSERWAEVMARGFVGNDVVLGYSSIMARKGLWNRTIRCANMALAERWLAAAVARHPHRGTLANMGFTKQIYFSARGFNHLNLNMGEDDLFVQKIANKDNTVAIMGGSATLDQRAWGGLDWWLPRRLRYTYPSNFYPARAKWATGVELWSRALFFLLVAVVAVILPPYAKIVAGSVLLLRFVVVWWQAKRLARRLSERGFLSMYWLYDLVAPVVEAVLGVWCKFVPKYKWR
;
A
#
# COMPACT_ATOMS: atom_id res chain seq x y z
N MET A 1 13.40 13.04 -49.87
CA MET A 1 14.06 13.00 -48.54
C MET A 1 13.37 13.95 -47.55
N ILE A 2 13.02 15.19 -47.93
CA ILE A 2 12.32 16.15 -47.04
C ILE A 2 10.90 15.71 -46.72
N GLU A 3 10.11 15.26 -47.70
CA GLU A 3 8.74 14.75 -47.47
C GLU A 3 8.71 13.54 -46.52
N GLY A 4 9.66 12.62 -46.65
CA GLY A 4 9.74 11.47 -45.72
C GLY A 4 10.07 11.89 -44.29
N TYR A 5 10.86 12.95 -44.10
CA TYR A 5 11.19 13.46 -42.77
C TYR A 5 10.01 14.18 -42.11
N GLU A 6 9.21 14.91 -42.87
CA GLU A 6 7.97 15.54 -42.37
C GLU A 6 6.93 14.51 -41.97
N GLN A 7 6.74 13.46 -42.79
CA GLN A 7 5.83 12.36 -42.44
C GLN A 7 6.24 11.66 -41.13
N VAL A 8 7.52 11.34 -40.93
CA VAL A 8 8.04 10.77 -39.70
C VAL A 8 7.79 11.72 -38.53
N SER A 9 8.00 13.03 -38.70
CA SER A 9 7.75 14.01 -37.64
C SER A 9 6.28 14.04 -37.21
N ILE A 10 5.35 14.00 -38.16
CA ILE A 10 3.91 13.98 -37.90
C ILE A 10 3.52 12.70 -37.16
N VAL A 11 4.02 11.54 -37.58
CA VAL A 11 3.72 10.24 -36.91
C VAL A 11 4.22 10.24 -35.47
N LEU A 12 5.47 10.68 -35.22
CA LEU A 12 6.03 10.73 -33.86
C LEU A 12 5.27 11.71 -32.97
N LEU A 13 4.87 12.88 -33.47
CA LEU A 13 4.05 13.83 -32.73
C LEU A 13 2.64 13.29 -32.45
N ALA A 14 2.01 12.63 -33.40
CA ALA A 14 0.71 11.99 -33.21
C ALA A 14 0.78 10.90 -32.10
N LEU A 15 1.82 10.07 -32.16
CA LEU A 15 2.05 9.05 -31.11
C LEU A 15 2.28 9.70 -29.74
N LEU A 16 3.04 10.79 -29.67
CA LEU A 16 3.26 11.54 -28.43
C LEU A 16 1.95 12.05 -27.84
N VAL A 17 1.08 12.62 -28.68
CA VAL A 17 -0.25 13.10 -28.28
C VAL A 17 -1.13 11.94 -27.78
N VAL A 18 -1.13 10.80 -28.45
CA VAL A 18 -1.87 9.61 -27.99
C VAL A 18 -1.39 9.15 -26.61
N LEU A 19 -0.08 9.04 -26.40
CA LEU A 19 0.48 8.67 -25.11
C LEU A 19 0.14 9.71 -24.02
N PHE A 20 0.17 10.99 -24.37
CA PHE A 20 -0.25 12.06 -23.48
C PHE A 20 -1.72 11.92 -23.09
N VAL A 21 -2.62 11.69 -24.03
CA VAL A 21 -4.06 11.51 -23.76
C VAL A 21 -4.28 10.30 -22.85
N VAL A 22 -3.60 9.18 -23.10
CA VAL A 22 -3.67 8.00 -22.22
C VAL A 22 -3.26 8.37 -20.79
N GLN A 23 -2.15 9.11 -20.61
CA GLN A 23 -1.71 9.58 -19.28
C GLN A 23 -2.76 10.51 -18.64
N MET A 24 -3.33 11.44 -19.39
CA MET A 24 -4.38 12.34 -18.87
C MET A 24 -5.61 11.57 -18.44
N CYS A 25 -6.04 10.55 -19.18
CA CYS A 25 -7.12 9.67 -18.76
C CYS A 25 -6.85 8.99 -17.43
N TYR A 26 -5.62 8.49 -17.21
CA TYR A 26 -5.26 7.89 -15.92
C TYR A 26 -5.28 8.92 -14.78
N TYR A 27 -4.59 10.05 -14.94
CA TYR A 27 -4.46 11.02 -13.83
C TYR A 27 -5.77 11.74 -13.51
N LEU A 28 -6.57 12.10 -14.48
CA LEU A 28 -7.80 12.86 -14.27
C LEU A 28 -9.00 11.97 -13.92
N PHE A 29 -9.14 10.80 -14.56
CA PHE A 29 -10.33 9.97 -14.40
C PHE A 29 -10.09 8.75 -13.51
N VAL A 30 -8.99 8.02 -13.65
CA VAL A 30 -8.73 6.83 -12.83
C VAL A 30 -8.26 7.25 -11.43
N TYR A 31 -7.16 7.98 -11.32
CA TYR A 31 -6.59 8.40 -10.04
C TYR A 31 -7.37 9.55 -9.40
N GLY A 32 -7.93 10.44 -10.20
CA GLY A 32 -8.78 11.53 -9.75
C GLY A 32 -10.01 11.10 -8.94
N ARG A 33 -10.43 9.83 -9.03
CA ARG A 33 -11.51 9.25 -8.21
C ARG A 33 -11.20 9.26 -6.72
N ILE A 34 -9.93 9.02 -6.34
CA ILE A 34 -9.51 8.97 -4.93
C ILE A 34 -9.84 10.27 -4.21
N SER A 35 -9.56 11.40 -4.83
CA SER A 35 -9.79 12.71 -4.22
C SER A 35 -11.26 13.10 -4.10
N ARG A 36 -12.14 12.48 -4.89
CA ARG A 36 -13.60 12.68 -4.85
C ARG A 36 -14.33 11.66 -3.98
N TYR A 37 -13.64 10.57 -3.66
CA TYR A 37 -14.21 9.48 -2.86
C TYR A 37 -14.48 9.94 -1.42
N ARG A 38 -15.63 9.53 -0.87
CA ARG A 38 -16.01 9.76 0.53
C ARG A 38 -15.98 8.46 1.31
N ASN A 39 -15.36 8.49 2.47
CA ASN A 39 -15.39 7.35 3.39
C ASN A 39 -16.84 7.12 3.88
N PRO A 40 -17.16 5.90 4.35
CA PRO A 40 -18.41 5.63 5.06
C PRO A 40 -18.62 6.61 6.20
N ALA A 41 -19.86 7.11 6.31
CA ALA A 41 -20.24 8.01 7.40
C ALA A 41 -20.27 7.28 8.76
N PRO A 42 -20.10 7.98 9.87
CA PRO A 42 -20.37 7.39 11.19
C PRO A 42 -21.84 6.98 11.29
N SER A 43 -22.10 5.81 11.86
CA SER A 43 -23.44 5.30 12.16
C SER A 43 -23.47 4.67 13.55
N GLU A 44 -24.65 4.51 14.15
CA GLU A 44 -24.78 3.76 15.41
C GLU A 44 -24.32 2.31 15.26
N GLU A 45 -24.63 1.69 14.13
CA GLU A 45 -24.16 0.34 13.79
C GLU A 45 -22.63 0.26 13.83
N SER A 46 -21.92 1.27 13.31
CA SER A 46 -20.45 1.29 13.31
C SER A 46 -19.83 1.39 14.69
N LYS A 47 -20.54 1.91 15.68
CA LYS A 47 -20.10 1.93 17.09
C LYS A 47 -20.19 0.55 17.75
N GLY A 48 -21.15 -0.26 17.29
CA GLY A 48 -21.35 -1.64 17.76
C GLY A 48 -20.35 -2.65 17.17
N VAL A 49 -19.66 -2.29 16.08
CA VAL A 49 -18.69 -3.18 15.41
C VAL A 49 -17.56 -3.55 16.37
N GLY A 50 -17.41 -4.84 16.68
CA GLY A 50 -16.26 -5.35 17.44
C GLY A 50 -15.03 -5.48 16.50
N LEU A 51 -13.85 -5.06 16.94
CA LEU A 51 -12.63 -5.05 16.15
C LEU A 51 -11.46 -5.66 16.91
N SER A 52 -10.83 -6.71 16.35
CA SER A 52 -9.57 -7.29 16.85
C SER A 52 -8.42 -6.88 15.92
N VAL A 53 -7.44 -6.16 16.47
CA VAL A 53 -6.23 -5.75 15.75
C VAL A 53 -5.10 -6.71 16.00
N ILE A 54 -4.64 -7.40 14.98
CA ILE A 54 -3.62 -8.44 15.04
C ILE A 54 -2.26 -7.87 14.66
N ILE A 55 -1.28 -8.03 15.56
CA ILE A 55 0.08 -7.53 15.41
C ILE A 55 1.08 -8.68 15.63
N PRO A 56 1.69 -9.24 14.58
CA PRO A 56 2.72 -10.25 14.73
C PRO A 56 4.05 -9.58 15.12
N LEU A 57 4.68 -10.04 16.19
CA LEU A 57 5.95 -9.54 16.71
C LEU A 57 7.05 -10.61 16.54
N TYR A 58 7.94 -10.40 15.56
CA TYR A 58 8.99 -11.36 15.18
C TYR A 58 10.32 -11.14 15.89
N GLU A 59 10.59 -9.92 16.27
CA GLU A 59 11.85 -9.49 16.91
C GLU A 59 11.54 -8.75 18.20
N ALA A 60 12.44 -8.84 19.19
CA ALA A 60 12.32 -8.07 20.41
C ALA A 60 12.42 -6.57 20.08
N ASP A 61 11.31 -5.87 20.14
CA ASP A 61 11.20 -4.44 19.83
C ASP A 61 10.62 -3.71 21.06
N HIS A 62 11.51 -3.30 21.97
CA HIS A 62 11.12 -2.55 23.16
C HIS A 62 10.46 -1.20 22.81
N GLY A 63 10.84 -0.59 21.69
CA GLY A 63 10.18 0.64 21.21
C GLY A 63 8.73 0.37 20.75
N PHE A 64 8.43 -0.85 20.24
CA PHE A 64 7.05 -1.25 20.00
C PHE A 64 6.29 -1.39 21.33
N LEU A 65 6.82 -2.13 22.26
CA LEU A 65 6.15 -2.42 23.53
C LEU A 65 5.90 -1.15 24.35
N ASN A 66 6.90 -0.27 24.45
CA ASN A 66 6.84 0.91 25.33
C ASN A 66 6.18 2.13 24.70
N GLU A 67 6.30 2.32 23.38
CA GLU A 67 5.84 3.54 22.72
C GLU A 67 4.62 3.32 21.82
N ARG A 68 4.64 2.27 20.96
CA ARG A 68 3.65 2.10 19.90
C ARG A 68 2.43 1.26 20.30
N LEU A 69 2.64 0.17 21.01
CA LEU A 69 1.56 -0.69 21.50
C LEU A 69 0.57 0.08 22.40
N PRO A 70 1.02 0.95 23.33
CA PRO A 70 0.10 1.78 24.11
C PRO A 70 -0.80 2.68 23.27
N LEU A 71 -0.32 3.20 22.12
CA LEU A 71 -1.13 4.02 21.22
C LEU A 71 -2.24 3.22 20.52
N PHE A 72 -1.99 1.94 20.24
CA PHE A 72 -3.04 1.05 19.77
C PHE A 72 -4.03 0.71 20.91
N LEU A 73 -3.55 0.45 22.12
CA LEU A 73 -4.41 0.11 23.25
C LEU A 73 -5.30 1.28 23.71
N ALA A 74 -4.84 2.52 23.53
CA ALA A 74 -5.57 3.75 23.89
C ALA A 74 -6.61 4.21 22.86
N GLN A 75 -6.90 3.41 21.82
CA GLN A 75 -7.87 3.80 20.79
C GLN A 75 -9.29 4.01 21.36
N ARG A 76 -9.97 5.03 20.85
CA ARG A 76 -11.34 5.39 21.24
C ARG A 76 -12.39 4.55 20.51
N HIS A 77 -12.43 3.26 20.81
CA HIS A 77 -13.47 2.38 20.29
C HIS A 77 -13.95 1.45 21.42
N PRO A 78 -15.27 1.27 21.64
CA PRO A 78 -15.76 0.52 22.78
C PRO A 78 -15.45 -0.97 22.67
N ASN A 79 -15.76 -1.58 21.55
CA ASN A 79 -15.61 -3.01 21.29
C ASN A 79 -14.30 -3.28 20.55
N TYR A 80 -13.17 -3.26 21.29
CA TYR A 80 -11.84 -3.24 20.69
C TYR A 80 -10.84 -4.05 21.51
N GLU A 81 -10.01 -4.82 20.82
CA GLU A 81 -8.83 -5.45 21.39
C GLU A 81 -7.63 -5.39 20.44
N VAL A 82 -6.45 -5.51 21.00
CA VAL A 82 -5.19 -5.75 20.27
C VAL A 82 -4.72 -7.15 20.60
N VAL A 83 -4.45 -7.95 19.57
CA VAL A 83 -3.91 -9.31 19.69
C VAL A 83 -2.45 -9.29 19.25
N VAL A 84 -1.51 -9.36 20.20
CA VAL A 84 -0.08 -9.46 19.92
C VAL A 84 0.30 -10.94 19.81
N VAL A 85 0.78 -11.33 18.63
CA VAL A 85 1.31 -12.68 18.39
C VAL A 85 2.81 -12.65 18.59
N ASN A 86 3.26 -13.08 19.77
CA ASN A 86 4.67 -13.11 20.12
C ASN A 86 5.37 -14.32 19.47
N VAL A 87 6.24 -14.05 18.52
CA VAL A 87 7.04 -15.03 17.77
C VAL A 87 8.53 -14.92 18.13
N THR A 88 8.89 -13.97 19.01
CA THR A 88 10.30 -13.65 19.30
C THR A 88 11.04 -14.78 20.01
N GLY A 89 10.34 -15.60 20.79
CA GLY A 89 10.95 -16.56 21.70
C GLY A 89 11.66 -15.93 22.91
N ASP A 90 11.64 -14.60 23.03
CA ASP A 90 12.28 -13.84 24.07
C ASP A 90 11.45 -13.86 25.37
N VAL A 91 12.13 -14.14 26.50
CA VAL A 91 11.51 -14.24 27.82
C VAL A 91 11.11 -12.87 28.33
N GLU A 92 11.97 -11.86 28.18
CA GLU A 92 11.73 -10.49 28.64
C GLU A 92 10.51 -9.87 27.93
N VAL A 93 10.42 -10.04 26.60
CA VAL A 93 9.25 -9.64 25.80
C VAL A 93 7.98 -10.31 26.29
N THR A 94 8.08 -11.60 26.64
CA THR A 94 6.95 -12.37 27.14
C THR A 94 6.47 -11.87 28.50
N GLU A 95 7.38 -11.61 29.42
CA GLU A 95 7.07 -11.07 30.74
C GLU A 95 6.49 -9.66 30.65
N GLN A 96 7.09 -8.80 29.83
CA GLN A 96 6.58 -7.44 29.59
C GLN A 96 5.16 -7.45 29.03
N LEU A 97 4.87 -8.29 28.03
CA LEU A 97 3.52 -8.44 27.47
C LEU A 97 2.53 -8.97 28.52
N SER A 98 2.97 -9.85 29.41
CA SER A 98 2.14 -10.38 30.51
C SER A 98 1.78 -9.29 31.53
N MET A 99 2.73 -8.45 31.88
CA MET A 99 2.52 -7.27 32.75
C MET A 99 1.56 -6.26 32.08
N MET A 100 1.77 -5.97 30.82
CA MET A 100 0.89 -5.08 30.05
C MET A 100 -0.54 -5.63 29.95
N ARG A 101 -0.70 -6.95 29.83
CA ARG A 101 -2.03 -7.59 29.81
C ARG A 101 -2.78 -7.38 31.14
N ILE A 102 -2.08 -7.43 32.25
CA ILE A 102 -2.68 -7.13 33.59
C ILE A 102 -3.13 -5.67 33.63
N GLN A 103 -2.33 -4.76 33.12
CA GLN A 103 -2.61 -3.32 33.11
C GLN A 103 -3.79 -2.93 32.18
N TRP A 104 -3.85 -3.51 30.97
CA TRP A 104 -4.82 -3.14 29.93
C TRP A 104 -6.06 -4.07 29.90
N GLY A 105 -6.05 -5.15 30.67
CA GLY A 105 -7.16 -6.10 30.77
C GLY A 105 -7.61 -6.63 29.43
N ASP A 106 -8.89 -6.57 29.17
CA ASP A 106 -9.54 -7.11 27.97
C ASP A 106 -9.13 -6.42 26.66
N ARG A 107 -8.41 -5.31 26.73
CA ARG A 107 -7.91 -4.60 25.52
C ARG A 107 -6.65 -5.22 24.95
N LEU A 108 -5.90 -6.00 25.71
CA LEU A 108 -4.70 -6.67 25.23
C LEU A 108 -4.84 -8.19 25.37
N ASN A 109 -4.83 -8.87 24.25
CA ASN A 109 -4.69 -10.32 24.17
C ASN A 109 -3.28 -10.66 23.66
N THR A 110 -2.66 -11.66 24.25
CA THR A 110 -1.31 -12.09 23.87
C THR A 110 -1.32 -13.59 23.60
N THR A 111 -0.73 -14.00 22.51
CA THR A 111 -0.53 -15.42 22.19
C THR A 111 0.91 -15.66 21.77
N LYS A 112 1.42 -16.84 22.04
CA LYS A 112 2.78 -17.24 21.71
C LYS A 112 2.77 -18.24 20.56
N LEU A 113 3.75 -18.13 19.71
CA LEU A 113 4.08 -19.14 18.73
C LEU A 113 5.52 -19.56 18.96
N ALA A 114 5.71 -20.79 19.43
CA ALA A 114 7.05 -21.32 19.67
C ALA A 114 7.82 -21.48 18.34
N ALA A 115 9.06 -21.01 18.31
CA ALA A 115 9.93 -21.25 17.18
C ALA A 115 10.26 -22.75 17.10
N ASP A 116 10.02 -23.35 15.95
CA ASP A 116 10.49 -24.69 15.63
C ASP A 116 11.82 -24.55 14.86
N PRO A 117 12.91 -25.17 15.32
CA PRO A 117 14.20 -25.10 14.62
C PRO A 117 14.15 -25.64 13.18
N LEU A 118 13.21 -26.56 12.91
CA LEU A 118 13.04 -27.18 11.59
C LEU A 118 12.13 -26.40 10.65
N PHE A 119 11.20 -25.60 11.22
CA PHE A 119 10.21 -24.88 10.45
C PHE A 119 10.20 -23.37 10.83
N PRO A 120 10.82 -22.52 10.00
CA PRO A 120 10.80 -21.07 10.24
C PRO A 120 9.36 -20.55 10.23
N ILE A 121 9.01 -19.78 11.23
CA ILE A 121 7.67 -19.20 11.37
C ILE A 121 7.43 -18.20 10.25
N SER A 122 6.44 -18.49 9.41
CA SER A 122 6.00 -17.60 8.36
C SER A 122 5.00 -16.55 8.87
N THR A 123 4.89 -15.42 8.16
CA THR A 123 3.86 -14.39 8.44
C THR A 123 2.46 -15.01 8.49
N LYS A 124 2.15 -15.95 7.60
CA LYS A 124 0.86 -16.66 7.56
C LYS A 124 0.57 -17.44 8.84
N MET A 125 1.59 -18.13 9.38
CA MET A 125 1.42 -18.87 10.64
C MET A 125 1.11 -17.93 11.79
N ALA A 126 1.85 -16.85 11.94
CA ALA A 126 1.59 -15.85 12.98
C ALA A 126 0.20 -15.22 12.83
N LEU A 127 -0.19 -14.84 11.61
CA LEU A 127 -1.52 -14.31 11.34
C LEU A 127 -2.62 -15.34 11.64
N ASN A 128 -2.45 -16.62 11.27
CA ASN A 128 -3.41 -17.69 11.58
C ASN A 128 -3.63 -17.84 13.08
N VAL A 129 -2.56 -17.80 13.87
CA VAL A 129 -2.64 -17.89 15.35
C VAL A 129 -3.37 -16.66 15.90
N GLY A 130 -3.05 -15.45 15.42
CA GLY A 130 -3.72 -14.22 15.81
C GLY A 130 -5.21 -14.22 15.47
N ILE A 131 -5.59 -14.69 14.26
CA ILE A 131 -6.98 -14.80 13.81
C ILE A 131 -7.78 -15.75 14.72
N LYS A 132 -7.20 -16.89 15.11
CA LYS A 132 -7.83 -17.84 16.02
C LYS A 132 -7.96 -17.30 17.45
N ALA A 133 -6.97 -16.52 17.90
CA ALA A 133 -6.96 -15.92 19.23
C ALA A 133 -7.86 -14.69 19.35
N ALA A 134 -8.21 -14.05 18.24
CA ALA A 134 -9.05 -12.86 18.21
C ALA A 134 -10.46 -13.12 18.74
N ARG A 135 -10.99 -12.20 19.56
CA ARG A 135 -12.35 -12.26 20.14
C ARG A 135 -13.41 -11.90 19.11
N TYR A 136 -13.17 -10.82 18.35
CA TYR A 136 -14.16 -10.27 17.42
C TYR A 136 -14.04 -10.88 16.03
N ASP A 137 -15.14 -10.80 15.26
CA ASP A 137 -15.20 -11.33 13.89
C ASP A 137 -14.55 -10.39 12.88
N ASN A 138 -14.52 -9.09 13.15
CA ASN A 138 -13.86 -8.14 12.28
C ASN A 138 -12.39 -8.03 12.69
N LEU A 139 -11.52 -8.47 11.80
CA LEU A 139 -10.08 -8.53 12.01
C LEU A 139 -9.40 -7.38 11.30
N PHE A 140 -8.47 -6.76 11.96
CA PHE A 140 -7.62 -5.76 11.37
C PHE A 140 -6.15 -6.12 11.56
N PHE A 141 -5.32 -5.82 10.58
CA PHE A 141 -3.91 -6.19 10.59
C PHE A 141 -3.03 -4.96 10.53
N THR A 142 -1.97 -4.98 11.32
CA THR A 142 -0.91 -3.99 11.27
C THR A 142 0.44 -4.60 11.65
N LEU A 143 1.48 -3.80 11.56
CA LEU A 143 2.86 -4.20 11.82
C LEU A 143 3.41 -3.50 13.07
N PRO A 144 4.41 -4.07 13.75
CA PRO A 144 5.00 -3.48 14.96
C PRO A 144 5.67 -2.11 14.70
N ASP A 145 6.11 -1.86 13.47
CA ASP A 145 6.71 -0.59 13.05
C ASP A 145 5.69 0.50 12.67
N CYS A 146 4.39 0.22 12.83
CA CYS A 146 3.30 1.15 12.57
C CYS A 146 2.86 1.92 13.84
N THR A 147 2.33 3.11 13.62
CA THR A 147 1.79 3.99 14.68
C THR A 147 0.50 4.66 14.17
N PRO A 148 -0.61 4.61 14.91
CA PRO A 148 -1.84 5.31 14.52
C PRO A 148 -1.66 6.82 14.63
N ARG A 149 -2.05 7.57 13.59
CA ARG A 149 -2.02 9.04 13.61
C ARG A 149 -3.08 9.66 14.52
N SER A 150 -4.08 8.89 14.89
CA SER A 150 -5.24 9.35 15.64
C SER A 150 -5.71 8.31 16.64
N GLU A 151 -6.15 8.77 17.80
CA GLU A 151 -6.85 7.93 18.79
C GLU A 151 -8.22 7.42 18.27
N ARG A 152 -8.68 7.93 17.15
CA ARG A 152 -9.94 7.52 16.49
C ARG A 152 -9.73 6.58 15.32
N TRP A 153 -8.50 6.08 15.12
CA TRP A 153 -8.20 5.20 14.00
C TRP A 153 -9.07 3.95 14.00
N ALA A 154 -9.18 3.26 15.13
CA ALA A 154 -10.00 2.06 15.26
C ALA A 154 -11.49 2.34 14.98
N GLU A 155 -12.04 3.42 15.52
CA GLU A 155 -13.42 3.88 15.25
C GLU A 155 -13.65 4.11 13.76
N VAL A 156 -12.70 4.80 13.09
CA VAL A 156 -12.83 5.13 11.67
C VAL A 156 -12.73 3.88 10.79
N MET A 157 -11.83 2.95 11.14
CA MET A 157 -11.67 1.70 10.39
C MET A 157 -12.84 0.74 10.61
N ALA A 158 -13.40 0.70 11.82
CA ALA A 158 -14.59 -0.10 12.14
C ALA A 158 -15.81 0.23 11.27
N ARG A 159 -15.96 1.50 10.85
CA ARG A 159 -17.04 1.92 9.92
C ARG A 159 -17.02 1.17 8.59
N GLY A 160 -15.85 0.71 8.19
CA GLY A 160 -15.69 -0.05 6.95
C GLY A 160 -16.37 -1.41 6.98
N PHE A 161 -16.50 -2.02 8.15
CA PHE A 161 -17.13 -3.33 8.29
C PHE A 161 -18.67 -3.30 8.30
N VAL A 162 -19.26 -2.11 8.30
CA VAL A 162 -20.72 -2.00 8.11
C VAL A 162 -21.05 -2.33 6.65
N GLY A 163 -21.61 -3.51 6.42
CA GLY A 163 -21.98 -4.00 5.09
C GLY A 163 -20.82 -4.41 4.18
N ASN A 164 -19.59 -4.55 4.71
CA ASN A 164 -18.45 -5.02 3.92
C ASN A 164 -17.62 -6.03 4.71
N ASP A 165 -17.01 -6.97 3.99
CA ASP A 165 -16.11 -7.98 4.58
C ASP A 165 -14.64 -7.59 4.51
N VAL A 166 -14.25 -6.68 3.63
CA VAL A 166 -12.85 -6.29 3.41
C VAL A 166 -12.70 -4.78 3.51
N VAL A 167 -11.80 -4.34 4.39
CA VAL A 167 -11.51 -2.92 4.62
C VAL A 167 -10.06 -2.65 4.28
N LEU A 168 -9.82 -1.72 3.36
CA LEU A 168 -8.49 -1.36 2.88
C LEU A 168 -8.15 0.06 3.34
N GLY A 169 -7.09 0.19 4.14
CA GLY A 169 -6.58 1.46 4.65
C GLY A 169 -5.24 1.85 4.03
N TYR A 170 -4.86 3.11 4.16
CA TYR A 170 -3.56 3.63 3.73
C TYR A 170 -2.56 3.60 4.88
N SER A 171 -1.34 3.14 4.60
CA SER A 171 -0.18 3.27 5.48
C SER A 171 0.83 4.24 4.87
N SER A 172 1.19 5.27 5.61
CA SER A 172 2.20 6.25 5.25
C SER A 172 3.58 5.81 5.73
N ILE A 173 4.62 6.35 5.13
CA ILE A 173 5.98 6.24 5.67
C ILE A 173 6.27 7.49 6.50
N MET A 174 6.71 7.30 7.75
CA MET A 174 7.02 8.38 8.68
C MET A 174 8.05 9.35 8.09
N ALA A 175 7.78 10.65 8.21
CA ALA A 175 8.66 11.70 7.70
C ALA A 175 9.98 11.74 8.46
N ARG A 176 11.08 11.66 7.75
CA ARG A 176 12.46 11.84 8.25
C ARG A 176 13.23 12.80 7.35
N LYS A 177 14.29 13.40 7.88
CA LYS A 177 15.20 14.24 7.08
C LYS A 177 15.94 13.39 6.05
N GLY A 178 16.20 13.96 4.87
CA GLY A 178 16.99 13.33 3.80
C GLY A 178 16.20 13.05 2.52
N LEU A 179 16.93 12.99 1.41
CA LEU A 179 16.36 12.78 0.07
C LEU A 179 15.74 11.38 -0.09
N TRP A 180 16.40 10.36 0.45
CA TRP A 180 15.92 8.98 0.38
C TRP A 180 14.56 8.80 1.03
N ASN A 181 14.33 9.37 2.22
CA ASN A 181 13.01 9.29 2.85
C ASN A 181 11.93 9.97 2.00
N ARG A 182 12.22 11.13 1.40
CA ARG A 182 11.28 11.81 0.50
C ARG A 182 10.96 10.96 -0.72
N THR A 183 11.98 10.34 -1.34
CA THR A 183 11.81 9.46 -2.50
C THR A 183 10.99 8.21 -2.16
N ILE A 184 11.29 7.56 -1.03
CA ILE A 184 10.54 6.39 -0.53
C ILE A 184 9.07 6.76 -0.28
N ARG A 185 8.79 7.93 0.28
CA ARG A 185 7.43 8.43 0.49
C ARG A 185 6.71 8.73 -0.81
N CYS A 186 7.39 9.29 -1.81
CA CYS A 186 6.84 9.43 -3.17
C CYS A 186 6.46 8.06 -3.75
N ALA A 187 7.37 7.09 -3.66
CA ALA A 187 7.16 5.74 -4.15
C ALA A 187 5.99 5.03 -3.45
N ASN A 188 5.88 5.18 -2.12
CA ASN A 188 4.78 4.61 -1.35
C ASN A 188 3.43 5.24 -1.74
N MET A 189 3.37 6.57 -1.85
CA MET A 189 2.15 7.28 -2.26
C MET A 189 1.72 6.91 -3.68
N ALA A 190 2.65 6.86 -4.63
CA ALA A 190 2.35 6.48 -6.02
C ALA A 190 1.90 5.01 -6.14
N LEU A 191 2.49 4.11 -5.33
CA LEU A 191 2.03 2.73 -5.25
C LEU A 191 0.61 2.65 -4.69
N ALA A 192 0.35 3.37 -3.60
CA ALA A 192 -0.97 3.42 -2.97
C ALA A 192 -2.03 4.02 -3.91
N GLU A 193 -1.68 5.03 -4.72
CA GLU A 193 -2.56 5.62 -5.72
C GLU A 193 -3.16 4.57 -6.65
N ARG A 194 -2.33 3.65 -7.15
CA ARG A 194 -2.75 2.61 -8.10
C ARG A 194 -3.81 1.67 -7.51
N TRP A 195 -3.53 1.09 -6.34
CA TRP A 195 -4.45 0.12 -5.77
C TRP A 195 -5.66 0.75 -5.05
N LEU A 196 -5.50 1.95 -4.46
CA LEU A 196 -6.64 2.70 -3.92
C LEU A 196 -7.59 3.15 -5.03
N ALA A 197 -7.08 3.63 -6.17
CA ALA A 197 -7.91 3.97 -7.32
C ALA A 197 -8.70 2.77 -7.82
N ALA A 198 -8.08 1.59 -7.87
CA ALA A 198 -8.75 0.36 -8.25
C ALA A 198 -9.83 -0.05 -7.23
N ALA A 199 -9.55 0.04 -5.94
CA ALA A 199 -10.53 -0.24 -4.88
C ALA A 199 -11.74 0.70 -4.95
N VAL A 200 -11.49 2.01 -5.11
CA VAL A 200 -12.55 3.04 -5.30
C VAL A 200 -13.33 2.81 -6.60
N ALA A 201 -12.70 2.28 -7.64
CA ALA A 201 -13.34 1.87 -8.89
C ALA A 201 -14.07 0.52 -8.79
N ARG A 202 -14.17 -0.06 -7.58
CA ARG A 202 -14.81 -1.37 -7.31
C ARG A 202 -14.10 -2.55 -7.98
N HIS A 203 -12.78 -2.45 -8.13
CA HIS A 203 -11.89 -3.49 -8.65
C HIS A 203 -10.70 -3.70 -7.71
N PRO A 204 -10.96 -4.02 -6.42
CA PRO A 204 -9.89 -4.22 -5.46
C PRO A 204 -9.00 -5.39 -5.89
N HIS A 205 -7.69 -5.22 -5.81
CA HIS A 205 -6.73 -6.27 -6.15
C HIS A 205 -5.55 -6.31 -5.19
N ARG A 206 -5.52 -5.40 -4.22
CA ARG A 206 -4.43 -5.30 -3.27
C ARG A 206 -4.83 -4.47 -2.05
N GLY A 207 -4.27 -4.81 -0.89
CA GLY A 207 -4.20 -4.01 0.32
C GLY A 207 -2.76 -3.78 0.76
N THR A 208 -2.60 -3.47 2.02
CA THR A 208 -1.32 -3.47 2.73
C THR A 208 -1.53 -4.05 4.12
N LEU A 209 -0.72 -5.06 4.48
CA LEU A 209 -0.79 -5.69 5.79
C LEU A 209 -0.60 -4.67 6.94
N ALA A 210 0.07 -3.56 6.64
CA ALA A 210 0.26 -2.47 7.58
C ALA A 210 -1.05 -1.73 7.95
N ASN A 211 -2.13 -1.83 7.14
CA ASN A 211 -3.41 -1.15 7.43
C ASN A 211 -4.57 -1.75 6.59
N MET A 212 -4.96 -2.98 6.85
CA MET A 212 -6.10 -3.61 6.19
C MET A 212 -6.82 -4.55 7.15
N GLY A 213 -8.06 -4.89 6.82
CA GLY A 213 -8.83 -5.84 7.60
C GLY A 213 -9.80 -6.65 6.77
N PHE A 214 -10.26 -7.77 7.33
CA PHE A 214 -11.32 -8.62 6.77
C PHE A 214 -12.05 -9.37 7.88
N THR A 215 -13.26 -9.89 7.58
CA THR A 215 -14.03 -10.67 8.54
C THR A 215 -13.50 -12.10 8.67
N LYS A 216 -13.66 -12.71 9.86
CA LYS A 216 -13.39 -14.14 10.06
C LYS A 216 -14.18 -15.01 9.09
N GLN A 217 -15.43 -14.64 8.85
CA GLN A 217 -16.30 -15.37 7.94
C GLN A 217 -15.67 -15.52 6.55
N ILE A 218 -15.22 -14.40 5.93
CA ILE A 218 -14.63 -14.47 4.60
C ILE A 218 -13.27 -15.18 4.61
N TYR A 219 -12.51 -15.07 5.71
CA TYR A 219 -11.24 -15.77 5.88
C TYR A 219 -11.43 -17.30 5.87
N PHE A 220 -12.36 -17.83 6.68
CA PHE A 220 -12.61 -19.25 6.75
C PHE A 220 -13.31 -19.81 5.52
N SER A 221 -14.23 -19.06 4.90
CA SER A 221 -14.86 -19.45 3.65
C SER A 221 -13.86 -19.59 2.50
N ALA A 222 -12.80 -18.77 2.50
CA ALA A 222 -11.68 -18.85 1.57
C ALA A 222 -10.66 -19.95 1.93
N ARG A 223 -10.87 -20.73 3.00
CA ARG A 223 -9.92 -21.71 3.55
C ARG A 223 -8.60 -21.08 3.98
N GLY A 224 -8.65 -19.84 4.47
CA GLY A 224 -7.50 -19.09 4.94
C GLY A 224 -6.42 -18.91 3.86
N PHE A 225 -5.16 -18.88 4.31
CA PHE A 225 -4.00 -18.71 3.43
C PHE A 225 -3.54 -19.99 2.72
N ASN A 226 -4.27 -21.12 2.79
CA ASN A 226 -3.83 -22.43 2.29
C ASN A 226 -3.55 -22.46 0.77
N HIS A 227 -4.17 -21.55 0.00
CA HIS A 227 -3.94 -21.45 -1.45
C HIS A 227 -2.67 -20.68 -1.83
N LEU A 228 -2.01 -20.05 -0.84
CA LEU A 228 -0.79 -19.29 -1.07
C LEU A 228 0.43 -20.19 -0.93
N ASN A 229 0.93 -20.71 -2.02
CA ASN A 229 2.17 -21.50 -2.05
C ASN A 229 3.45 -20.64 -1.93
N LEU A 230 3.29 -19.33 -1.72
CA LEU A 230 4.38 -18.37 -1.53
C LEU A 230 4.50 -17.99 -0.07
N ASN A 231 5.71 -17.66 0.40
CA ASN A 231 5.93 -17.12 1.75
C ASN A 231 5.46 -15.68 1.93
N MET A 232 4.74 -15.14 0.95
CA MET A 232 4.19 -13.78 0.90
C MET A 232 2.85 -13.79 0.14
N GLY A 233 2.16 -12.65 0.07
CA GLY A 233 0.91 -12.50 -0.67
C GLY A 233 -0.32 -12.43 0.23
N GLU A 234 -0.13 -12.24 1.54
CA GLU A 234 -1.20 -12.12 2.51
C GLU A 234 -2.03 -10.84 2.30
N ASP A 235 -1.43 -9.81 1.75
CA ASP A 235 -2.01 -8.48 1.57
C ASP A 235 -2.37 -8.15 0.11
N ASP A 236 -2.00 -8.97 -0.85
CA ASP A 236 -2.36 -8.79 -2.25
C ASP A 236 -3.03 -10.03 -2.86
N LEU A 237 -2.37 -11.18 -2.94
CA LEU A 237 -2.95 -12.39 -3.52
C LEU A 237 -4.16 -12.91 -2.70
N PHE A 238 -4.12 -12.76 -1.37
CA PHE A 238 -5.26 -13.11 -0.55
C PHE A 238 -6.42 -12.12 -0.75
N VAL A 239 -6.13 -10.81 -0.80
CA VAL A 239 -7.14 -9.80 -1.12
C VAL A 239 -7.80 -10.09 -2.46
N GLN A 240 -7.04 -10.47 -3.50
CA GLN A 240 -7.62 -10.84 -4.81
C GLN A 240 -8.57 -12.02 -4.74
N LYS A 241 -8.37 -12.94 -3.79
CA LYS A 241 -9.24 -14.09 -3.61
C LYS A 241 -10.55 -13.74 -2.90
N ILE A 242 -10.49 -12.85 -1.91
CA ILE A 242 -11.63 -12.55 -1.04
C ILE A 242 -12.37 -11.27 -1.39
N ALA A 243 -11.69 -10.29 -2.00
CA ALA A 243 -12.24 -8.98 -2.26
C ALA A 243 -12.99 -8.93 -3.61
N ASN A 244 -14.12 -8.27 -3.60
CA ASN A 244 -14.91 -8.01 -4.80
C ASN A 244 -15.54 -6.61 -4.74
N LYS A 245 -16.30 -6.24 -5.76
CA LYS A 245 -16.92 -4.92 -5.90
C LYS A 245 -18.00 -4.62 -4.84
N ASP A 246 -18.57 -5.65 -4.20
CA ASP A 246 -19.74 -5.53 -3.34
C ASP A 246 -19.40 -5.72 -1.85
N ASN A 247 -18.24 -6.30 -1.54
CA ASN A 247 -17.81 -6.60 -0.16
C ASN A 247 -16.56 -5.83 0.30
N THR A 248 -16.07 -4.88 -0.51
CA THR A 248 -14.79 -4.22 -0.21
C THR A 248 -14.93 -2.70 -0.20
N VAL A 249 -14.38 -2.08 0.83
CA VAL A 249 -14.35 -0.62 1.01
C VAL A 249 -12.92 -0.13 1.26
N ALA A 250 -12.59 1.05 0.72
CA ALA A 250 -11.36 1.76 1.06
C ALA A 250 -11.64 2.89 2.05
N ILE A 251 -10.80 3.03 3.08
CA ILE A 251 -10.90 4.13 4.06
C ILE A 251 -9.59 4.93 4.05
N MET A 252 -9.71 6.23 3.85
CA MET A 252 -8.58 7.13 3.64
C MET A 252 -8.72 8.41 4.44
N GLY A 253 -7.59 9.04 4.75
CA GLY A 253 -7.52 10.32 5.46
C GLY A 253 -6.70 10.21 6.74
N GLY A 254 -6.36 11.35 7.35
CA GLY A 254 -5.42 11.40 8.46
C GLY A 254 -5.79 10.53 9.66
N SER A 255 -7.07 10.49 10.02
CA SER A 255 -7.56 9.66 11.12
C SER A 255 -7.60 8.16 10.82
N ALA A 256 -7.54 7.77 9.55
CA ALA A 256 -7.51 6.37 9.11
C ALA A 256 -6.09 5.87 8.77
N THR A 257 -5.09 6.74 8.86
CA THR A 257 -3.72 6.44 8.42
C THR A 257 -2.88 5.91 9.58
N LEU A 258 -2.11 4.86 9.30
CA LEU A 258 -1.00 4.42 10.14
C LEU A 258 0.32 4.94 9.56
N ASP A 259 1.22 5.42 10.41
CA ASP A 259 2.57 5.82 10.03
C ASP A 259 3.54 4.67 10.26
N GLN A 260 4.13 4.17 9.21
CA GLN A 260 5.15 3.12 9.29
C GLN A 260 6.54 3.75 9.45
N ARG A 261 7.30 3.28 10.43
CA ARG A 261 8.65 3.73 10.70
C ARG A 261 9.64 3.15 9.68
N ALA A 262 10.33 4.01 8.94
CA ALA A 262 11.44 3.60 8.08
C ALA A 262 12.74 3.60 8.87
N TRP A 263 13.40 2.45 9.00
CA TRP A 263 14.65 2.30 9.77
C TRP A 263 15.88 2.66 8.96
N GLY A 264 15.81 2.70 7.62
CA GLY A 264 16.94 2.89 6.73
C GLY A 264 16.59 3.68 5.46
N GLY A 265 17.47 3.60 4.49
CA GLY A 265 17.34 4.15 3.15
C GLY A 265 16.84 3.11 2.14
N LEU A 266 17.65 2.92 1.09
CA LEU A 266 17.36 1.91 0.05
C LEU A 266 17.46 0.47 0.57
N ASP A 267 18.34 0.20 1.50
CA ASP A 267 18.55 -1.07 2.19
C ASP A 267 17.28 -1.55 2.90
N TRP A 268 16.54 -0.64 3.53
CA TRP A 268 15.25 -0.92 4.14
C TRP A 268 14.12 -1.02 3.12
N TRP A 269 14.11 -0.12 2.11
CA TRP A 269 13.01 -0.01 1.15
C TRP A 269 13.03 -1.11 0.10
N LEU A 270 14.21 -1.49 -0.41
CA LEU A 270 14.34 -2.40 -1.53
C LEU A 270 13.78 -3.82 -1.26
N PRO A 271 14.11 -4.49 -0.13
CA PRO A 271 13.52 -5.78 0.18
C PRO A 271 11.99 -5.72 0.27
N ARG A 272 11.46 -4.66 0.91
CA ARG A 272 10.02 -4.45 1.02
C ARG A 272 9.37 -4.24 -0.35
N ARG A 273 10.00 -3.47 -1.21
CA ARG A 273 9.49 -3.21 -2.56
C ARG A 273 9.48 -4.47 -3.42
N LEU A 274 10.53 -5.25 -3.34
CA LEU A 274 10.61 -6.54 -4.03
C LEU A 274 9.53 -7.51 -3.53
N ARG A 275 9.30 -7.58 -2.20
CA ARG A 275 8.21 -8.37 -1.60
C ARG A 275 6.83 -8.06 -2.20
N TYR A 276 6.62 -6.86 -2.69
CA TYR A 276 5.40 -6.47 -3.40
C TYR A 276 5.48 -6.69 -4.92
N THR A 277 6.66 -6.60 -5.50
CA THR A 277 6.84 -6.75 -6.94
C THR A 277 6.71 -8.21 -7.37
N TYR A 278 7.22 -9.16 -6.59
CA TYR A 278 7.19 -10.57 -6.94
C TYR A 278 5.76 -11.15 -7.06
N PRO A 279 4.85 -10.96 -6.09
CA PRO A 279 3.48 -11.45 -6.20
C PRO A 279 2.70 -10.84 -7.36
N SER A 280 3.08 -9.66 -7.85
CA SER A 280 2.40 -9.03 -8.99
C SER A 280 2.47 -9.86 -10.27
N ASN A 281 3.43 -10.79 -10.37
CA ASN A 281 3.49 -11.77 -11.47
C ASN A 281 2.29 -12.73 -11.50
N PHE A 282 1.64 -12.93 -10.34
CA PHE A 282 0.48 -13.82 -10.18
C PHE A 282 -0.86 -13.06 -10.24
N TYR A 283 -0.84 -11.75 -10.47
CA TYR A 283 -2.06 -10.96 -10.59
C TYR A 283 -2.88 -11.37 -11.81
N PRO A 284 -4.22 -11.27 -11.75
CA PRO A 284 -5.08 -11.51 -12.91
C PRO A 284 -4.75 -10.52 -14.03
N ALA A 285 -4.97 -10.94 -15.27
CA ALA A 285 -4.64 -10.16 -16.47
C ALA A 285 -5.18 -8.72 -16.39
N ARG A 286 -6.43 -8.54 -15.91
CA ARG A 286 -7.04 -7.22 -15.74
C ARG A 286 -6.23 -6.28 -14.85
N ALA A 287 -5.74 -6.76 -13.70
CA ALA A 287 -4.94 -5.95 -12.79
C ALA A 287 -3.57 -5.63 -13.40
N LYS A 288 -2.94 -6.58 -14.09
CA LYS A 288 -1.69 -6.37 -14.83
C LYS A 288 -1.86 -5.32 -15.93
N TRP A 289 -2.92 -5.41 -16.73
CA TRP A 289 -3.19 -4.43 -17.77
C TRP A 289 -3.48 -3.04 -17.19
N ALA A 290 -4.32 -2.94 -16.16
CA ALA A 290 -4.66 -1.66 -15.55
C ALA A 290 -3.44 -0.90 -14.98
N THR A 291 -2.48 -1.63 -14.39
CA THR A 291 -1.25 -1.02 -13.86
C THR A 291 -0.15 -0.90 -14.92
N GLY A 292 -0.07 -1.85 -15.84
CA GLY A 292 0.95 -1.91 -16.89
C GLY A 292 0.78 -0.83 -17.95
N VAL A 293 -0.44 -0.60 -18.44
CA VAL A 293 -0.70 0.41 -19.47
C VAL A 293 -0.27 1.82 -19.01
N GLU A 294 -0.56 2.18 -17.77
CA GLU A 294 -0.11 3.46 -17.21
C GLU A 294 1.42 3.53 -17.19
N LEU A 295 2.08 2.51 -16.69
CA LEU A 295 3.53 2.47 -16.56
C LEU A 295 4.24 2.50 -17.91
N TRP A 296 3.81 1.67 -18.86
CA TRP A 296 4.39 1.59 -20.17
C TRP A 296 4.12 2.84 -21.03
N SER A 297 2.89 3.38 -20.98
CA SER A 297 2.59 4.64 -21.68
C SER A 297 3.44 5.81 -21.16
N ARG A 298 3.74 5.83 -19.86
CA ARG A 298 4.63 6.81 -19.23
C ARG A 298 6.08 6.63 -19.68
N ALA A 299 6.59 5.41 -19.68
CA ALA A 299 7.94 5.10 -20.16
C ALA A 299 8.12 5.51 -21.63
N LEU A 300 7.18 5.09 -22.47
CA LEU A 300 7.18 5.41 -23.90
C LEU A 300 7.03 6.92 -24.15
N PHE A 301 6.21 7.62 -23.35
CA PHE A 301 6.05 9.06 -23.44
C PHE A 301 7.38 9.77 -23.19
N PHE A 302 8.10 9.47 -22.13
CA PHE A 302 9.38 10.11 -21.85
C PHE A 302 10.45 9.75 -22.87
N LEU A 303 10.48 8.49 -23.32
CA LEU A 303 11.39 8.06 -24.38
C LEU A 303 11.12 8.85 -25.67
N LEU A 304 9.86 8.98 -26.06
CA LEU A 304 9.46 9.68 -27.28
C LEU A 304 9.75 11.18 -27.20
N VAL A 305 9.54 11.82 -26.03
CA VAL A 305 9.97 13.20 -25.79
C VAL A 305 11.47 13.36 -26.01
N ALA A 306 12.29 12.45 -25.50
CA ALA A 306 13.73 12.48 -25.69
C ALA A 306 14.12 12.30 -27.18
N VAL A 307 13.48 11.37 -27.89
CA VAL A 307 13.69 11.17 -29.34
C VAL A 307 13.34 12.43 -30.15
N VAL A 308 12.16 13.02 -29.85
CA VAL A 308 11.73 14.28 -30.53
C VAL A 308 12.71 15.41 -30.22
N ALA A 309 13.20 15.54 -29.01
CA ALA A 309 14.13 16.58 -28.61
C ALA A 309 15.49 16.50 -29.35
N VAL A 310 15.92 15.28 -29.70
CA VAL A 310 17.20 15.08 -30.42
C VAL A 310 17.04 15.18 -31.93
N ILE A 311 16.05 14.51 -32.52
CA ILE A 311 15.99 14.23 -33.95
C ILE A 311 15.14 15.24 -34.70
N LEU A 312 14.04 15.75 -34.14
CA LEU A 312 13.05 16.50 -34.88
C LEU A 312 13.34 18.02 -34.95
N PRO A 313 12.69 18.74 -35.90
CA PRO A 313 12.89 20.18 -36.14
C PRO A 313 12.38 21.02 -34.93
N PRO A 314 12.77 22.32 -34.86
CA PRO A 314 12.45 23.19 -33.73
C PRO A 314 10.96 23.28 -33.37
N TYR A 315 10.06 23.31 -34.35
CA TYR A 315 8.63 23.36 -34.09
C TYR A 315 8.13 22.12 -33.34
N ALA A 316 8.64 20.93 -33.71
CA ALA A 316 8.27 19.66 -33.02
C ALA A 316 8.79 19.62 -31.58
N LYS A 317 9.99 20.18 -31.34
CA LYS A 317 10.55 20.33 -29.99
C LYS A 317 9.70 21.23 -29.09
N ILE A 318 9.17 22.34 -29.66
CA ILE A 318 8.27 23.24 -28.94
C ILE A 318 6.98 22.52 -28.57
N VAL A 319 6.37 21.77 -29.50
CA VAL A 319 5.16 20.98 -29.23
C VAL A 319 5.43 19.94 -28.16
N ALA A 320 6.50 19.16 -28.26
CA ALA A 320 6.85 18.14 -27.25
C ALA A 320 7.11 18.76 -25.87
N GLY A 321 7.82 19.90 -25.83
CA GLY A 321 8.06 20.65 -24.58
C GLY A 321 6.78 21.16 -23.95
N SER A 322 5.84 21.66 -24.72
CA SER A 322 4.54 22.15 -24.27
C SER A 322 3.68 21.02 -23.70
N VAL A 323 3.63 19.89 -24.40
CA VAL A 323 2.91 18.68 -23.94
C VAL A 323 3.54 18.10 -22.66
N LEU A 324 4.87 18.07 -22.58
CA LEU A 324 5.60 17.64 -21.38
C LEU A 324 5.29 18.55 -20.18
N LEU A 325 5.34 19.87 -20.38
CA LEU A 325 5.03 20.84 -19.33
C LEU A 325 3.59 20.68 -18.83
N LEU A 326 2.63 20.58 -19.75
CA LEU A 326 1.21 20.36 -19.39
C LEU A 326 1.02 19.07 -18.62
N ARG A 327 1.69 17.98 -19.03
CA ARG A 327 1.68 16.71 -18.30
C ARG A 327 2.21 16.90 -16.89
N PHE A 328 3.35 17.54 -16.70
CA PHE A 328 3.90 17.77 -15.36
C PHE A 328 2.97 18.59 -14.47
N VAL A 329 2.32 19.61 -15.00
CA VAL A 329 1.33 20.40 -14.25
C VAL A 329 0.16 19.53 -13.78
N VAL A 330 -0.40 18.70 -14.65
CA VAL A 330 -1.53 17.82 -14.32
C VAL A 330 -1.12 16.76 -13.31
N VAL A 331 0.03 16.10 -13.52
CA VAL A 331 0.54 15.08 -12.60
C VAL A 331 0.83 15.67 -11.22
N TRP A 332 1.46 16.83 -11.16
CA TRP A 332 1.74 17.52 -9.91
C TRP A 332 0.46 17.97 -9.18
N TRP A 333 -0.50 18.50 -9.93
CA TRP A 333 -1.82 18.87 -9.38
C TRP A 333 -2.56 17.65 -8.80
N GLN A 334 -2.55 16.52 -9.51
CA GLN A 334 -3.14 15.26 -9.03
C GLN A 334 -2.39 14.74 -7.78
N ALA A 335 -1.05 14.73 -7.79
CA ALA A 335 -0.26 14.34 -6.64
C ALA A 335 -0.54 15.21 -5.41
N LYS A 336 -0.75 16.52 -5.60
CA LYS A 336 -1.12 17.45 -4.53
C LYS A 336 -2.52 17.16 -3.96
N ARG A 337 -3.48 16.79 -4.81
CA ARG A 337 -4.83 16.38 -4.38
C ARG A 337 -4.79 15.06 -3.61
N LEU A 338 -4.06 14.09 -4.12
CA LEU A 338 -3.84 12.81 -3.47
C LEU A 338 -3.17 12.98 -2.10
N ALA A 339 -2.08 13.74 -2.03
CA ALA A 339 -1.37 14.01 -0.79
C ALA A 339 -2.28 14.65 0.27
N ARG A 340 -3.13 15.61 -0.13
CA ARG A 340 -4.13 16.17 0.79
C ARG A 340 -5.13 15.12 1.28
N ARG A 341 -5.60 14.24 0.38
CA ARG A 341 -6.56 13.19 0.71
C ARG A 341 -5.98 12.15 1.66
N LEU A 342 -4.69 11.82 1.51
CA LEU A 342 -3.96 10.89 2.36
C LEU A 342 -3.27 11.58 3.56
N SER A 343 -3.44 12.89 3.70
CA SER A 343 -2.79 13.70 4.75
C SER A 343 -1.26 13.63 4.72
N GLU A 344 -0.69 13.59 3.52
CA GLU A 344 0.75 13.57 3.28
C GLU A 344 1.32 14.97 3.08
N ARG A 345 2.55 15.21 3.60
CA ARG A 345 3.22 16.52 3.53
C ARG A 345 4.74 16.38 3.36
N GLY A 346 5.39 17.41 2.81
CA GLY A 346 6.85 17.62 2.89
C GLY A 346 7.71 16.87 1.87
N PHE A 347 7.12 16.21 0.84
CA PHE A 347 7.91 15.54 -0.21
C PHE A 347 7.46 15.83 -1.64
N LEU A 348 6.38 16.56 -1.84
CA LEU A 348 5.83 16.81 -3.17
C LEU A 348 6.79 17.52 -4.13
N SER A 349 7.76 18.29 -3.63
CA SER A 349 8.81 18.88 -4.44
C SER A 349 9.68 17.84 -5.17
N MET A 350 9.75 16.60 -4.67
CA MET A 350 10.48 15.49 -5.30
C MET A 350 9.61 14.67 -6.25
N TYR A 351 8.29 14.91 -6.27
CA TYR A 351 7.37 14.02 -6.97
C TYR A 351 7.56 14.04 -8.49
N TRP A 352 7.89 15.20 -9.08
CA TRP A 352 8.16 15.31 -10.51
C TRP A 352 9.41 14.51 -10.92
N LEU A 353 10.48 14.53 -10.08
CA LEU A 353 11.68 13.73 -10.31
C LEU A 353 11.37 12.24 -10.16
N TYR A 354 10.61 11.88 -9.13
CA TYR A 354 10.15 10.51 -8.94
C TYR A 354 9.32 10.03 -10.13
N ASP A 355 8.38 10.83 -10.64
CA ASP A 355 7.53 10.49 -11.79
C ASP A 355 8.37 10.20 -13.05
N LEU A 356 9.42 10.96 -13.28
CA LEU A 356 10.37 10.74 -14.39
C LEU A 356 11.14 9.42 -14.24
N VAL A 357 11.62 9.12 -13.04
CA VAL A 357 12.50 7.97 -12.79
C VAL A 357 11.70 6.67 -12.53
N ALA A 358 10.46 6.78 -12.08
CA ALA A 358 9.64 5.64 -11.68
C ALA A 358 9.53 4.52 -12.73
N PRO A 359 9.35 4.77 -14.04
CA PRO A 359 9.29 3.70 -15.04
C PRO A 359 10.57 2.85 -15.08
N VAL A 360 11.72 3.49 -14.96
CA VAL A 360 13.03 2.81 -14.93
C VAL A 360 13.18 1.98 -13.66
N VAL A 361 12.83 2.56 -12.51
CA VAL A 361 12.88 1.86 -11.22
C VAL A 361 11.96 0.63 -11.23
N GLU A 362 10.74 0.76 -11.71
CA GLU A 362 9.79 -0.36 -11.79
C GLU A 362 10.27 -1.45 -12.76
N ALA A 363 10.84 -1.08 -13.90
CA ALA A 363 11.42 -2.04 -14.85
C ALA A 363 12.60 -2.78 -14.21
N VAL A 364 13.53 -2.09 -13.57
CA VAL A 364 14.67 -2.68 -12.87
C VAL A 364 14.20 -3.63 -11.77
N LEU A 365 13.24 -3.23 -10.94
CA LEU A 365 12.68 -4.09 -9.90
C LEU A 365 11.99 -5.32 -10.49
N GLY A 366 11.24 -5.15 -11.59
CA GLY A 366 10.58 -6.26 -12.30
C GLY A 366 11.56 -7.29 -12.85
N VAL A 367 12.72 -6.85 -13.33
CA VAL A 367 13.80 -7.74 -13.78
C VAL A 367 14.53 -8.36 -12.58
N TRP A 368 14.89 -7.54 -11.61
CA TRP A 368 15.64 -7.98 -10.44
C TRP A 368 14.92 -9.04 -9.62
N CYS A 369 13.59 -8.90 -9.41
CA CYS A 369 12.84 -9.88 -8.65
C CYS A 369 12.85 -11.29 -9.24
N LYS A 370 13.24 -11.46 -10.52
CA LYS A 370 13.42 -12.77 -11.15
C LYS A 370 14.72 -13.47 -10.72
N PHE A 371 15.73 -12.70 -10.33
CA PHE A 371 17.05 -13.20 -9.96
C PHE A 371 17.25 -13.34 -8.44
N VAL A 372 16.42 -12.69 -7.63
CA VAL A 372 16.54 -12.80 -6.17
C VAL A 372 15.98 -14.16 -5.72
N PRO A 373 16.77 -14.96 -4.97
CA PRO A 373 16.31 -16.24 -4.48
C PRO A 373 15.10 -16.12 -3.57
N LYS A 374 14.08 -16.97 -3.77
CA LYS A 374 12.78 -16.91 -3.08
C LYS A 374 12.89 -17.05 -1.54
N TYR A 375 13.94 -17.69 -1.04
CA TYR A 375 14.18 -17.86 0.40
C TYR A 375 14.66 -16.57 1.11
N LYS A 376 15.17 -15.58 0.36
CA LYS A 376 15.57 -14.27 0.92
C LYS A 376 14.39 -13.33 1.20
N TRP A 377 13.17 -13.77 0.92
CA TRP A 377 11.93 -13.04 1.14
C TRP A 377 11.29 -13.32 2.52
N ARG A 378 12.06 -13.87 3.44
CA ARG A 378 11.65 -14.16 4.82
C ARG A 378 11.64 -12.93 5.69
#